data_6ff76cd088ea5cc6e96fe5c738f918b1
#
_entry.id   6ff76cd088ea5cc6e96fe5c738f918b1
#
_cell.length_a   1.000
_cell.length_b   1.000
_cell.length_c   1.000
_cell.angle_alpha   90.00
_cell.angle_beta   90.00
_cell.angle_gamma   90.00
#
_symmetry.space_group_name_H-M   'P 1'
#
loop_
_entity.id
_entity.type
_entity.pdbx_description
1 polymer ?
#
loop_
_entity_poly.entity_id
_entity_poly.type
_entity_poly.pdbx_seq_one_letter_code
_entity_poly.pdbx_strand_id
1 'polypeptide(L)'
;MKRILLSWSSGKDSAWSLHVLRQLGEYEVVGLLTTFNEEASRVAMHAVRRELVEKQAAAAGLRLWAVPLPWPCSNEQYELLMAQTCVKAVAKGIEGVAFGDLFLEDVRAYRVKQLKDTGIEPVFPV
;
A
#
# COMPACT_ATOMS: atom_id res chain seq x y z
N MET A 1 -7.75 17.06 6.07
CA MET A 1 -7.65 15.92 5.13
C MET A 1 -7.27 14.65 5.87
N LYS A 2 -7.81 13.53 5.46
CA LYS A 2 -7.41 12.24 6.02
C LYS A 2 -6.02 11.87 5.52
N ARG A 3 -5.17 11.42 6.43
CA ARG A 3 -3.81 10.97 6.11
C ARG A 3 -3.86 9.49 5.74
N ILE A 4 -3.37 9.17 4.54
CA ILE A 4 -3.44 7.81 4.01
C ILE A 4 -2.10 7.34 3.44
N LEU A 5 -1.95 6.01 3.37
CA LEU A 5 -0.90 5.38 2.57
C LEU A 5 -1.50 4.97 1.24
N LEU A 6 -0.67 4.92 0.21
CA LEU A 6 -1.05 4.37 -1.10
C LEU A 6 -0.33 3.05 -1.30
N SER A 7 -1.08 1.98 -1.54
CA SER A 7 -0.51 0.68 -1.92
C SER A 7 0.16 0.83 -3.28
N TRP A 8 1.48 0.61 -3.33
CA TRP A 8 2.31 0.95 -4.48
C TRP A 8 2.94 -0.31 -5.07
N SER A 9 2.64 -0.56 -6.33
CA SER A 9 3.19 -1.70 -7.09
C SER A 9 4.20 -1.27 -8.16
N SER A 10 4.52 0.03 -8.23
CA SER A 10 5.42 0.60 -9.23
C SER A 10 4.85 0.65 -10.66
N GLY A 11 3.59 0.21 -10.86
CA GLY A 11 2.94 0.25 -12.17
C GLY A 11 2.22 1.56 -12.46
N LYS A 12 1.70 1.68 -13.69
CA LYS A 12 0.97 2.88 -14.14
C LYS A 12 -0.30 3.12 -13.32
N ASP A 13 -0.96 2.07 -12.85
CA ASP A 13 -2.20 2.19 -12.08
C ASP A 13 -1.94 2.82 -10.71
N SER A 14 -0.80 2.48 -10.09
CA SER A 14 -0.38 3.10 -8.84
C SER A 14 -0.08 4.58 -9.03
N ALA A 15 0.63 4.93 -10.09
CA ALA A 15 0.97 6.32 -10.42
C ALA A 15 -0.29 7.14 -10.73
N TRP A 16 -1.23 6.58 -11.48
CA TRP A 16 -2.50 7.20 -11.77
C TRP A 16 -3.33 7.44 -10.51
N SER A 17 -3.37 6.45 -9.60
CA SER A 17 -4.08 6.57 -8.33
C SER A 17 -3.53 7.71 -7.48
N LEU A 18 -2.20 7.87 -7.43
CA LEU A 18 -1.57 8.99 -6.72
C LEU A 18 -2.02 10.34 -7.30
N HIS A 19 -2.02 10.45 -8.63
CA HIS A 19 -2.45 11.65 -9.31
C HIS A 19 -3.91 12.00 -8.98
N VAL A 20 -4.80 11.03 -9.06
CA VAL A 20 -6.23 11.20 -8.74
C VAL A 20 -6.42 11.63 -7.28
N LEU A 21 -5.75 10.97 -6.34
CA LEU A 21 -5.84 11.31 -4.93
C LEU A 21 -5.41 12.74 -4.64
N ARG A 22 -4.34 13.19 -5.28
CA ARG A 22 -3.85 14.57 -5.13
C ARG A 22 -4.81 15.60 -5.72
N GLN A 23 -5.50 15.26 -6.80
CA GLN A 23 -6.48 16.13 -7.41
C GLN A 23 -7.77 16.25 -6.60
N LEU A 24 -8.21 15.18 -5.95
CA LEU A 24 -9.44 15.19 -5.16
C LEU A 24 -9.37 16.14 -3.96
N GLY A 25 -8.19 16.33 -3.37
CA GLY A 25 -8.01 17.22 -2.24
C GLY A 25 -8.65 16.75 -0.93
N GLU A 26 -9.19 15.53 -0.89
CA GLU A 26 -9.83 14.96 0.29
C GLU A 26 -8.85 14.17 1.17
N TYR A 27 -7.75 13.74 0.58
CA TYR A 27 -6.76 12.89 1.23
C TYR A 27 -5.37 13.45 1.12
N GLU A 28 -4.58 13.26 2.17
CA GLU A 28 -3.15 13.55 2.15
C GLU A 28 -2.40 12.21 2.08
N VAL A 29 -1.78 11.93 0.95
CA VAL A 29 -0.95 10.74 0.80
C VAL A 29 0.38 11.02 1.49
N VAL A 30 0.67 10.28 2.57
CA VAL A 30 1.87 10.52 3.38
C VAL A 30 2.94 9.46 3.17
N GLY A 31 2.64 8.39 2.46
CA GLY A 31 3.61 7.35 2.17
C GLY A 31 3.12 6.34 1.15
N LEU A 32 4.06 5.55 0.66
CA LEU A 32 3.79 4.44 -0.24
C LEU A 32 3.99 3.13 0.51
N LEU A 33 2.98 2.26 0.48
CA LEU A 33 3.01 0.95 1.12
C LEU A 33 3.32 -0.11 0.07
N THR A 34 4.41 -0.83 0.24
CA THR A 34 4.86 -1.84 -0.72
C THR A 34 5.33 -3.09 -0.02
N THR A 35 4.92 -4.25 -0.53
CA THR A 35 5.41 -5.55 -0.05
C THR A 35 6.59 -6.00 -0.91
N PHE A 36 7.60 -6.57 -0.27
CA PHE A 36 8.81 -7.06 -0.93
C PHE A 36 9.07 -8.51 -0.57
N ASN A 37 9.63 -9.25 -1.52
CA ASN A 37 10.23 -10.56 -1.24
C ASN A 37 11.60 -10.33 -0.60
N GLU A 38 11.79 -10.76 0.64
CA GLU A 38 13.04 -10.56 1.38
C GLU A 38 14.28 -11.11 0.67
N GLU A 39 14.16 -12.30 0.08
CA GLU A 39 15.31 -12.95 -0.56
C GLU A 39 15.76 -12.26 -1.84
N ALA A 40 14.79 -11.75 -2.62
CA ALA A 40 15.08 -11.15 -3.91
C ALA A 40 15.15 -9.62 -3.85
N SER A 41 14.80 -8.99 -2.74
CA SER A 41 14.69 -7.53 -2.60
C SER A 41 13.85 -6.90 -3.71
N ARG A 42 12.76 -7.58 -4.09
CA ARG A 42 11.87 -7.17 -5.16
C ARG A 42 10.44 -7.00 -4.67
N VAL A 43 9.67 -6.15 -5.34
CA VAL A 43 8.22 -6.03 -5.09
C VAL A 43 7.57 -7.38 -5.39
N ALA A 44 6.84 -7.92 -4.39
CA ALA A 44 6.35 -9.30 -4.41
C ALA A 44 5.52 -9.66 -5.64
N MET A 45 4.69 -8.75 -6.12
CA MET A 45 3.76 -9.00 -7.23
C MET A 45 4.32 -8.63 -8.61
N HIS A 46 5.36 -7.80 -8.68
CA HIS A 46 5.82 -7.21 -9.93
C HIS A 46 7.31 -7.39 -10.20
N ALA A 47 8.03 -8.11 -9.35
CA ALA A 47 9.46 -8.36 -9.48
C ALA A 47 10.31 -7.09 -9.70
N VAL A 48 9.82 -5.94 -9.26
CA VAL A 48 10.53 -4.67 -9.37
C VAL A 48 11.50 -4.55 -8.20
N ARG A 49 12.70 -4.06 -8.47
CA ARG A 49 13.72 -3.91 -7.44
C ARG A 49 13.34 -2.84 -6.42
N ARG A 50 13.63 -3.10 -5.16
CA ARG A 50 13.36 -2.18 -4.06
C ARG A 50 13.98 -0.80 -4.30
N GLU A 51 15.20 -0.74 -4.85
CA GLU A 51 15.88 0.52 -5.15
C GLU A 51 15.05 1.43 -6.07
N LEU A 52 14.39 0.85 -7.06
CA LEU A 52 13.54 1.63 -7.97
C LEU A 52 12.35 2.21 -7.23
N VAL A 53 11.71 1.43 -6.38
CA VAL A 53 10.56 1.89 -5.58
C VAL A 53 10.99 2.99 -4.60
N GLU A 54 12.16 2.84 -3.98
CA GLU A 54 12.72 3.86 -3.11
C GLU A 54 12.94 5.18 -3.85
N LYS A 55 13.45 5.13 -5.08
CA LYS A 55 13.63 6.30 -5.92
C LYS A 55 12.30 6.93 -6.32
N GLN A 56 11.30 6.11 -6.62
CA GLN A 56 9.95 6.58 -6.95
C GLN A 56 9.31 7.31 -5.76
N ALA A 57 9.43 6.75 -4.56
CA ALA A 57 8.91 7.38 -3.35
C ALA A 57 9.60 8.72 -3.09
N ALA A 58 10.92 8.78 -3.21
CA ALA A 58 11.68 10.00 -3.04
C ALA A 58 11.29 11.06 -4.08
N ALA A 59 11.11 10.67 -5.34
CA ALA A 59 10.69 11.58 -6.41
C ALA A 59 9.28 12.14 -6.16
N ALA A 60 8.41 11.37 -5.53
CA ALA A 60 7.07 11.81 -5.17
C ALA A 60 7.03 12.61 -3.86
N GLY A 61 8.15 12.71 -3.15
CA GLY A 61 8.21 13.36 -1.85
C GLY A 61 7.54 12.56 -0.73
N LEU A 62 7.47 11.24 -0.87
CA LEU A 62 6.76 10.35 0.04
C LEU A 62 7.70 9.37 0.73
N ARG A 63 7.34 8.96 1.94
CA ARG A 63 8.07 7.94 2.68
C ARG A 63 7.67 6.56 2.18
N LEU A 64 8.64 5.67 2.06
CA LEU A 64 8.39 4.27 1.71
C LEU A 64 8.09 3.46 2.97
N TRP A 65 6.95 2.79 2.98
CA TRP A 65 6.57 1.82 4.00
C TRP A 65 6.79 0.42 3.41
N ALA A 66 7.97 -0.12 3.64
CA ALA A 66 8.35 -1.43 3.12
C ALA A 66 7.87 -2.52 4.07
N VAL A 67 7.14 -3.50 3.52
CA VAL A 67 6.71 -4.69 4.26
C VAL A 67 7.45 -5.89 3.67
N PRO A 68 8.49 -6.40 4.35
CA PRO A 68 9.22 -7.57 3.86
C PRO A 68 8.37 -8.82 4.08
N LEU A 69 8.28 -9.65 3.05
CA LEU A 69 7.56 -10.92 3.10
C LEU A 69 8.58 -12.07 3.03
N PRO A 70 8.41 -13.11 3.86
CA PRO A 70 9.25 -14.31 3.73
C PRO A 70 8.95 -15.02 2.41
N TRP A 71 9.88 -15.83 1.95
CA TRP A 71 9.67 -16.61 0.74
C TRP A 71 9.88 -18.11 1.05
N PRO A 72 8.90 -18.98 0.81
CA PRO A 72 7.53 -18.64 0.40
C PRO A 72 6.72 -17.98 1.53
N CYS A 73 5.69 -17.22 1.16
CA CYS A 73 4.83 -16.54 2.12
C CYS A 73 3.42 -17.12 2.06
N SER A 74 2.92 -17.64 3.17
CA SER A 74 1.53 -18.11 3.27
C SER A 74 0.57 -16.93 3.41
N ASN A 75 -0.72 -17.18 3.13
CA ASN A 75 -1.75 -16.16 3.34
C ASN A 75 -1.82 -15.73 4.81
N GLU A 76 -1.64 -16.65 5.74
CA GLU A 76 -1.63 -16.33 7.17
C GLU A 76 -0.48 -15.41 7.55
N GLN A 77 0.72 -15.67 7.01
CA GLN A 77 1.88 -14.81 7.25
C GLN A 77 1.67 -13.42 6.64
N TYR A 78 1.13 -13.35 5.44
CA TYR A 78 0.83 -12.09 4.77
C TYR A 78 -0.17 -11.28 5.59
N GLU A 79 -1.26 -11.89 6.02
CA GLU A 79 -2.30 -11.23 6.80
C GLU A 79 -1.76 -10.72 8.15
N LEU A 80 -0.91 -11.52 8.81
CA LEU A 80 -0.28 -11.11 10.07
C LEU A 80 0.61 -9.89 9.88
N LEU A 81 1.46 -9.90 8.85
CA LEU A 81 2.37 -8.78 8.58
C LEU A 81 1.60 -7.51 8.21
N MET A 82 0.52 -7.64 7.45
CA MET A 82 -0.32 -6.50 7.11
C MET A 82 -1.07 -5.96 8.33
N ALA A 83 -1.54 -6.84 9.22
CA ALA A 83 -2.18 -6.43 10.46
C ALA A 83 -1.21 -5.63 11.35
N GLN A 84 0.02 -6.10 11.48
CA GLN A 84 1.07 -5.40 12.22
C GLN A 84 1.37 -4.03 11.61
N THR A 85 1.39 -3.95 10.28
CA THR A 85 1.60 -2.70 9.56
C THR A 85 0.46 -1.72 9.83
N CYS A 86 -0.78 -2.19 9.86
CA CYS A 86 -1.94 -1.37 10.20
C CYS A 86 -1.84 -0.80 11.62
N VAL A 87 -1.39 -1.60 12.58
CA VAL A 87 -1.19 -1.13 13.97
C VAL A 87 -0.18 0.01 13.99
N LYS A 88 0.93 -0.13 13.29
CA LYS A 88 1.95 0.93 13.20
C LYS A 88 1.40 2.19 12.51
N ALA A 89 0.61 2.00 11.47
CA ALA A 89 0.02 3.11 10.72
C ALA A 89 -0.95 3.92 11.60
N VAL A 90 -1.82 3.25 12.32
CA VAL A 90 -2.76 3.91 13.24
C VAL A 90 -1.99 4.68 14.32
N ALA A 91 -0.93 4.10 14.87
CA ALA A 91 -0.10 4.75 15.88
C ALA A 91 0.56 6.03 15.34
N LYS A 92 0.75 6.16 14.05
CA LYS A 92 1.33 7.35 13.40
C LYS A 92 0.27 8.31 12.84
N GLY A 93 -1.00 8.08 13.15
CA GLY A 93 -2.09 8.96 12.72
C GLY A 93 -2.56 8.74 11.30
N ILE A 94 -2.21 7.60 10.70
CA ILE A 94 -2.69 7.23 9.37
C ILE A 94 -4.10 6.65 9.50
N GLU A 95 -5.01 7.11 8.66
CA GLU A 95 -6.44 6.79 8.75
C GLU A 95 -6.91 5.84 7.67
N GLY A 96 -6.17 5.68 6.58
CA GLY A 96 -6.58 4.81 5.49
C GLY A 96 -5.43 4.34 4.61
N VAL A 97 -5.74 3.37 3.76
CA VAL A 97 -4.85 2.86 2.71
C VAL A 97 -5.63 2.85 1.40
N ALA A 98 -5.08 3.50 0.38
CA ALA A 98 -5.68 3.51 -0.95
C ALA A 98 -5.12 2.37 -1.80
N PHE A 99 -5.96 1.77 -2.60
CA PHE A 99 -5.63 0.68 -3.51
C PHE A 99 -6.01 1.04 -4.93
N GLY A 100 -5.10 0.77 -5.87
CA GLY A 100 -5.34 0.97 -7.30
C GLY A 100 -5.93 -0.25 -8.00
N ASP A 101 -6.53 -1.17 -7.26
CA ASP A 101 -7.10 -2.42 -7.79
C ASP A 101 -8.46 -2.14 -8.44
N LEU A 102 -8.44 -1.70 -9.70
CA LEU A 102 -9.56 -1.06 -10.38
C LEU A 102 -10.71 -1.96 -10.79
N PHE A 103 -10.43 -3.20 -11.13
CA PHE A 103 -11.38 -3.97 -11.95
C PHE A 103 -11.85 -5.29 -11.32
N LEU A 104 -11.35 -5.63 -10.14
CA LEU A 104 -11.66 -6.92 -9.54
C LEU A 104 -12.46 -6.71 -8.27
N GLU A 105 -13.76 -6.92 -8.35
CA GLU A 105 -14.67 -6.81 -7.20
C GLU A 105 -14.25 -7.74 -6.06
N ASP A 106 -13.76 -8.94 -6.39
CA ASP A 106 -13.29 -9.92 -5.41
C ASP A 106 -12.08 -9.39 -4.63
N VAL A 107 -11.13 -8.75 -5.32
CA VAL A 107 -9.96 -8.15 -4.69
C VAL A 107 -10.39 -6.99 -3.79
N ARG A 108 -11.31 -6.16 -4.26
CA ARG A 108 -11.85 -5.05 -3.49
C ARG A 108 -12.53 -5.54 -2.21
N ALA A 109 -13.39 -6.56 -2.30
CA ALA A 109 -14.06 -7.15 -1.16
C ALA A 109 -13.05 -7.75 -0.17
N TYR A 110 -12.00 -8.40 -0.66
CA TYR A 110 -10.91 -8.93 0.16
C TYR A 110 -10.20 -7.81 0.92
N ARG A 111 -9.90 -6.68 0.27
CA ARG A 111 -9.25 -5.54 0.92
C ARG A 111 -10.12 -4.95 2.03
N VAL A 112 -11.41 -4.79 1.77
CA VAL A 112 -12.37 -4.31 2.78
C VAL A 112 -12.39 -5.23 3.99
N LYS A 113 -12.47 -6.54 3.76
CA LYS A 113 -12.47 -7.55 4.82
C LYS A 113 -11.16 -7.55 5.61
N GLN A 114 -10.03 -7.44 4.92
CA GLN A 114 -8.70 -7.45 5.53
C GLN A 114 -8.50 -6.27 6.49
N LEU A 115 -9.03 -5.10 6.14
CA LEU A 115 -8.87 -3.89 6.94
C LEU A 115 -9.97 -3.69 7.97
N LYS A 116 -10.98 -4.54 7.98
CA LYS A 116 -12.05 -4.47 8.97
C LYS A 116 -11.48 -4.58 10.38
N ASP A 117 -11.94 -3.73 11.27
CA ASP A 117 -11.54 -3.68 12.69
C ASP A 117 -10.06 -3.31 12.93
N THR A 118 -9.34 -2.85 11.91
CA THR A 118 -7.95 -2.39 12.06
C THR A 118 -7.82 -0.91 12.40
N GLY A 119 -8.90 -0.14 12.24
CA GLY A 119 -8.84 1.32 12.32
C GLY A 119 -8.37 1.98 11.03
N ILE A 120 -8.12 1.21 9.98
CA ILE A 120 -7.69 1.70 8.67
C ILE A 120 -8.85 1.56 7.67
N GLU A 121 -9.18 2.67 7.01
CA GLU A 121 -10.22 2.70 5.98
C GLU A 121 -9.63 2.32 4.62
N PRO A 122 -10.23 1.37 3.87
CA PRO A 122 -9.82 1.13 2.49
C PRO A 122 -10.36 2.26 1.59
N VAL A 123 -9.50 2.78 0.71
CA VAL A 123 -9.85 3.84 -0.21
C VAL A 123 -9.60 3.36 -1.65
N PHE A 124 -10.58 3.52 -2.50
CA PHE A 124 -10.51 3.10 -3.90
C PHE A 124 -10.70 4.34 -4.79
N PRO A 125 -9.60 5.03 -5.15
CA PRO A 125 -9.68 6.32 -5.84
C PRO A 125 -10.13 6.25 -7.29
N VAL A 126 -10.10 5.06 -7.87
CA VAL A 126 -10.44 4.87 -9.28
C VAL A 126 -11.40 3.72 -9.47
#